data_c71cc7aa23fae870ab2cf7aa67b3ca69
#
_entry.id   c71cc7aa23fae870ab2cf7aa67b3ca69
#
_cell.length_a   1.000
_cell.length_b   1.000
_cell.length_c   1.000
_cell.angle_alpha   90.00
_cell.angle_beta   90.00
_cell.angle_gamma   90.00
#
_symmetry.space_group_name_H-M   'P 1'
#
loop_
_entity.id
_entity.type
_entity.pdbx_description
1 polymer ?
#
loop_
_entity_poly.entity_id
_entity_poly.type
_entity_poly.pdbx_seq_one_letter_code
_entity_poly.pdbx_strand_id
1 'polypeptide(L)'
;MRYRGASGDVLALQDISLSVRKGEFAAVVGPSGCGKSTLMRLVTGLHRPTAGTVSIEGKEVTGPVKIAGMAFQHANLLPWRKVIDNLLLPLEIVQPHRSQFRTKKKEFRARAEALLETVGLKGFGDRYPWELSGGMQQRVSLCRSLIHEPELLMLDEPFAALDAFTREELWCVLRDLWQKLRFTVILVTHDLREAVFLADNIYVMSARPGRIVQVKPVDFPRPRSLEVTYDKAFADIVHELRAKIAQVRIS
;
A
#
# COMPACT_ATOMS: atom_id res chain seq x y z
N MET A 1 4.53 -9.23 -18.48
CA MET A 1 3.72 -10.27 -17.77
C MET A 1 2.51 -10.63 -18.59
N ARG A 2 2.34 -11.91 -18.92
CA ARG A 2 1.25 -12.44 -19.75
C ARG A 2 0.47 -13.49 -18.98
N TYR A 3 -0.84 -13.36 -18.97
CA TYR A 3 -1.74 -14.39 -18.43
C TYR A 3 -2.24 -15.28 -19.57
N ARG A 4 -2.19 -16.60 -19.37
CA ARG A 4 -2.79 -17.57 -20.29
C ARG A 4 -4.20 -17.88 -19.82
N GLY A 5 -5.19 -17.70 -20.67
CA GLY A 5 -6.60 -17.97 -20.38
C GLY A 5 -7.24 -18.82 -21.45
N ALA A 6 -8.36 -19.47 -21.13
CA ALA A 6 -9.13 -20.27 -22.10
C ALA A 6 -9.64 -19.44 -23.30
N SER A 7 -9.84 -18.13 -23.11
CA SER A 7 -10.27 -17.18 -24.14
C SER A 7 -9.11 -16.46 -24.85
N GLY A 8 -7.86 -16.91 -24.65
CA GLY A 8 -6.65 -16.33 -25.23
C GLY A 8 -5.71 -15.70 -24.19
N ASP A 9 -4.51 -15.38 -24.64
CA ASP A 9 -3.47 -14.77 -23.81
C ASP A 9 -3.75 -13.28 -23.63
N VAL A 10 -3.63 -12.80 -22.38
CA VAL A 10 -3.76 -11.38 -22.03
C VAL A 10 -2.41 -10.83 -21.61
N LEU A 11 -1.88 -9.87 -22.38
CA LEU A 11 -0.68 -9.13 -22.01
C LEU A 11 -1.08 -8.03 -21.00
N ALA A 12 -0.80 -8.27 -19.71
CA ALA A 12 -1.18 -7.35 -18.65
C ALA A 12 -0.15 -6.23 -18.45
N LEU A 13 1.15 -6.58 -18.45
CA LEU A 13 2.26 -5.63 -18.27
C LEU A 13 3.32 -5.87 -19.34
N GLN A 14 3.88 -4.79 -19.87
CA GLN A 14 4.94 -4.83 -20.88
C GLN A 14 6.01 -3.79 -20.54
N ASP A 15 7.29 -4.22 -20.56
CA ASP A 15 8.46 -3.34 -20.42
C ASP A 15 8.36 -2.40 -19.21
N ILE A 16 7.97 -2.97 -18.06
CA ILE A 16 7.94 -2.24 -16.79
C ILE A 16 9.37 -2.12 -16.27
N SER A 17 9.83 -0.87 -16.12
CA SER A 17 11.03 -0.54 -15.35
C SER A 17 10.62 0.39 -14.22
N LEU A 18 10.73 -0.10 -12.98
CA LEU A 18 10.36 0.63 -11.76
C LEU A 18 11.43 0.38 -10.71
N SER A 19 11.95 1.46 -10.13
CA SER A 19 12.94 1.40 -9.06
C SER A 19 12.46 2.27 -7.89
N VAL A 20 12.40 1.71 -6.70
CA VAL A 20 11.99 2.40 -5.47
C VAL A 20 13.13 2.27 -4.46
N ARG A 21 13.59 3.40 -3.91
CA ARG A 21 14.67 3.42 -2.93
C ARG A 21 14.18 2.95 -1.56
N LYS A 22 15.07 2.44 -0.74
CA LYS A 22 14.75 2.10 0.65
C LYS A 22 14.23 3.34 1.39
N GLY A 23 13.11 3.18 2.08
CA GLY A 23 12.45 4.26 2.81
C GLY A 23 11.69 5.27 1.93
N GLU A 24 11.64 5.09 0.60
CA GLU A 24 10.86 5.92 -0.31
C GLU A 24 9.38 5.59 -0.23
N PHE A 25 8.54 6.60 -0.38
CA PHE A 25 7.12 6.46 -0.60
C PHE A 25 6.82 6.63 -2.11
N ALA A 26 6.62 5.54 -2.81
CA ALA A 26 6.26 5.55 -4.23
C ALA A 26 4.76 5.36 -4.41
N ALA A 27 4.15 6.09 -5.35
CA ALA A 27 2.77 5.84 -5.79
C ALA A 27 2.73 5.37 -7.24
N VAL A 28 1.85 4.43 -7.53
CA VAL A 28 1.56 3.94 -8.89
C VAL A 28 0.12 4.31 -9.23
N VAL A 29 -0.05 5.16 -10.23
CA VAL A 29 -1.36 5.64 -10.70
C VAL A 29 -1.60 5.24 -12.16
N GLY A 30 -2.86 5.13 -12.54
CA GLY A 30 -3.21 4.80 -13.93
C GLY A 30 -4.65 4.33 -14.06
N PRO A 31 -5.14 4.12 -15.30
CA PRO A 31 -6.51 3.70 -15.58
C PRO A 31 -6.88 2.39 -14.87
N SER A 32 -8.18 2.15 -14.68
CA SER A 32 -8.67 0.85 -14.21
C SER A 32 -8.28 -0.25 -15.18
N GLY A 33 -7.84 -1.41 -14.66
CA GLY A 33 -7.43 -2.56 -15.48
C GLY A 33 -6.07 -2.43 -16.17
N CYS A 34 -5.27 -1.38 -15.94
CA CYS A 34 -3.95 -1.21 -16.56
C CYS A 34 -2.87 -2.17 -16.01
N GLY A 35 -3.16 -2.95 -14.98
CA GLY A 35 -2.20 -3.93 -14.43
C GLY A 35 -1.59 -3.57 -13.07
N LYS A 36 -2.08 -2.56 -12.37
CA LYS A 36 -1.56 -2.15 -11.04
C LYS A 36 -1.52 -3.29 -10.03
N SER A 37 -2.63 -4.02 -9.87
CA SER A 37 -2.68 -5.19 -8.98
C SER A 37 -1.81 -6.36 -9.49
N THR A 38 -1.57 -6.46 -10.83
CA THR A 38 -0.58 -7.40 -11.37
C THR A 38 0.83 -7.03 -10.94
N LEU A 39 1.18 -5.74 -11.02
CA LEU A 39 2.48 -5.24 -10.56
C LEU A 39 2.69 -5.57 -9.08
N MET A 40 1.68 -5.33 -8.23
CA MET A 40 1.76 -5.69 -6.81
C MET A 40 2.02 -7.18 -6.59
N ARG A 41 1.31 -8.05 -7.32
CA ARG A 41 1.51 -9.51 -7.21
C ARG A 41 2.90 -9.95 -7.64
N LEU A 42 3.52 -9.27 -8.61
CA LEU A 42 4.90 -9.52 -9.01
C LEU A 42 5.88 -9.08 -7.92
N VAL A 43 5.73 -7.86 -7.38
CA VAL A 43 6.59 -7.33 -6.33
C VAL A 43 6.51 -8.16 -5.05
N THR A 44 5.30 -8.62 -4.68
CA THR A 44 5.11 -9.49 -3.50
C THR A 44 5.46 -10.95 -3.73
N GLY A 45 5.85 -11.34 -4.95
CA GLY A 45 6.20 -12.71 -5.30
C GLY A 45 5.04 -13.69 -5.34
N LEU A 46 3.79 -13.19 -5.32
CA LEU A 46 2.59 -14.01 -5.51
C LEU A 46 2.45 -14.51 -6.96
N HIS A 47 3.05 -13.80 -7.90
CA HIS A 47 3.20 -14.24 -9.30
C HIS A 47 4.67 -14.07 -9.73
N ARG A 48 5.12 -14.95 -10.62
CA ARG A 48 6.42 -14.81 -11.28
C ARG A 48 6.27 -14.05 -12.59
N PRO A 49 7.20 -13.17 -12.96
CA PRO A 49 7.18 -12.51 -14.26
C PRO A 49 7.36 -13.54 -15.39
N THR A 50 6.71 -13.34 -16.53
CA THR A 50 6.91 -14.19 -17.73
C THR A 50 8.22 -13.88 -18.45
N ALA A 51 8.77 -12.69 -18.25
CA ALA A 51 10.09 -12.25 -18.70
C ALA A 51 10.56 -11.10 -17.80
N GLY A 52 11.89 -10.91 -17.69
CA GLY A 52 12.48 -9.94 -16.76
C GLY A 52 12.53 -10.46 -15.34
N THR A 53 12.97 -9.63 -14.42
CA THR A 53 13.18 -9.97 -13.01
C THR A 53 12.57 -8.92 -12.09
N VAL A 54 12.21 -9.33 -10.89
CA VAL A 54 11.88 -8.46 -9.77
C VAL A 54 12.91 -8.71 -8.68
N SER A 55 13.49 -7.66 -8.14
CA SER A 55 14.44 -7.77 -7.03
C SER A 55 14.09 -6.83 -5.89
N ILE A 56 14.32 -7.26 -4.66
CA ILE A 56 14.21 -6.46 -3.44
C ILE A 56 15.54 -6.55 -2.70
N GLU A 57 16.17 -5.41 -2.41
CA GLU A 57 17.49 -5.32 -1.79
C GLU A 57 18.56 -6.18 -2.54
N GLY A 58 18.51 -6.17 -3.88
CA GLY A 58 19.43 -6.92 -4.74
C GLY A 58 19.16 -8.42 -4.82
N LYS A 59 18.15 -8.95 -4.11
CA LYS A 59 17.76 -10.36 -4.15
C LYS A 59 16.56 -10.55 -5.08
N GLU A 60 16.67 -11.51 -6.00
CA GLU A 60 15.57 -11.84 -6.90
C GLU A 60 14.38 -12.43 -6.14
N VAL A 61 13.17 -11.94 -6.48
CA VAL A 61 11.91 -12.41 -5.93
C VAL A 61 11.47 -13.68 -6.66
N THR A 62 11.70 -14.82 -6.07
CA THR A 62 11.34 -16.14 -6.62
C THR A 62 10.09 -16.77 -6.01
N GLY A 63 9.49 -16.12 -5.00
CA GLY A 63 8.29 -16.57 -4.29
C GLY A 63 7.80 -15.53 -3.30
N PRO A 64 6.77 -15.84 -2.47
CA PRO A 64 6.17 -14.89 -1.56
C PRO A 64 7.18 -14.19 -0.63
N VAL A 65 7.15 -12.86 -0.63
CA VAL A 65 8.10 -12.00 0.07
C VAL A 65 7.64 -11.81 1.52
N LYS A 66 8.39 -12.35 2.48
CA LYS A 66 8.04 -12.33 3.92
C LYS A 66 8.25 -10.96 4.58
N ILE A 67 9.10 -10.12 3.98
CA ILE A 67 9.39 -8.76 4.46
C ILE A 67 8.37 -7.72 3.98
N ALA A 68 7.34 -8.14 3.23
CA ALA A 68 6.30 -7.27 2.73
C ALA A 68 5.04 -7.35 3.59
N GLY A 69 4.55 -6.19 4.04
CA GLY A 69 3.20 -6.01 4.54
C GLY A 69 2.25 -5.65 3.41
N MET A 70 0.98 -6.04 3.50
CA MET A 70 -0.04 -5.70 2.50
C MET A 70 -1.30 -5.18 3.18
N ALA A 71 -1.84 -4.07 2.65
CA ALA A 71 -3.19 -3.61 2.96
C ALA A 71 -3.96 -3.41 1.66
N PHE A 72 -5.26 -3.74 1.71
CA PHE A 72 -6.16 -3.79 0.55
C PHE A 72 -7.26 -2.76 0.69
N GLN A 73 -8.02 -2.55 -0.37
CA GLN A 73 -9.19 -1.67 -0.43
C GLN A 73 -10.21 -2.01 0.67
N HIS A 74 -10.45 -3.29 0.92
CA HIS A 74 -11.23 -3.75 2.07
C HIS A 74 -10.29 -4.17 3.20
N ALA A 75 -10.65 -3.86 4.43
CA ALA A 75 -9.83 -4.18 5.60
C ALA A 75 -9.57 -5.68 5.78
N ASN A 76 -10.44 -6.54 5.24
CA ASN A 76 -10.33 -8.01 5.27
C ASN A 76 -9.98 -8.56 6.66
N LEU A 77 -10.57 -7.97 7.70
CA LEU A 77 -10.42 -8.45 9.06
C LEU A 77 -11.18 -9.77 9.23
N LEU A 78 -10.62 -10.68 10.02
CA LEU A 78 -11.30 -11.93 10.36
C LEU A 78 -12.44 -11.61 11.34
N PRO A 79 -13.72 -11.76 10.94
CA PRO A 79 -14.83 -11.28 11.77
C PRO A 79 -14.94 -12.05 13.10
N TRP A 80 -14.53 -13.30 13.15
CA TRP A 80 -14.55 -14.13 14.36
C TRP A 80 -13.37 -13.88 15.33
N ARG A 81 -12.43 -13.01 14.98
CA ARG A 81 -11.31 -12.61 15.85
C ARG A 81 -11.49 -11.18 16.34
N LYS A 82 -11.09 -10.93 17.58
CA LYS A 82 -10.99 -9.58 18.12
C LYS A 82 -10.00 -8.74 17.32
N VAL A 83 -10.07 -7.41 17.43
CA VAL A 83 -9.14 -6.46 16.81
C VAL A 83 -7.70 -6.82 17.12
N ILE A 84 -7.37 -7.04 18.40
CA ILE A 84 -6.01 -7.37 18.81
C ILE A 84 -5.51 -8.68 18.16
N ASP A 85 -6.38 -9.69 18.05
CA ASP A 85 -6.02 -10.98 17.46
C ASP A 85 -5.89 -10.88 15.93
N ASN A 86 -6.62 -9.96 15.30
CA ASN A 86 -6.41 -9.61 13.88
C ASN A 86 -5.03 -8.98 13.67
N LEU A 87 -4.60 -8.06 14.55
CA LEU A 87 -3.27 -7.47 14.46
C LEU A 87 -2.17 -8.51 14.65
N LEU A 88 -2.34 -9.44 15.58
CA LEU A 88 -1.33 -10.44 15.88
C LEU A 88 -1.20 -11.55 14.82
N LEU A 89 -2.16 -11.69 13.91
CA LEU A 89 -2.19 -12.74 12.89
C LEU A 89 -0.90 -12.88 12.07
N PRO A 90 -0.26 -11.79 11.55
CA PRO A 90 1.00 -11.91 10.82
C PRO A 90 2.12 -12.51 11.67
N LEU A 91 2.16 -12.24 12.97
CA LEU A 91 3.17 -12.77 13.89
C LEU A 91 2.97 -14.27 14.19
N GLU A 92 1.75 -14.79 14.01
CA GLU A 92 1.46 -16.23 14.08
C GLU A 92 1.98 -16.99 12.85
N ILE A 93 2.23 -16.30 11.72
CA ILE A 93 2.52 -16.91 10.43
C ILE A 93 3.96 -16.69 10.00
N VAL A 94 4.48 -15.45 10.13
CA VAL A 94 5.77 -15.02 9.56
C VAL A 94 6.93 -15.36 10.49
N GLN A 95 7.98 -15.98 9.97
CA GLN A 95 9.24 -16.17 10.69
C GLN A 95 10.06 -14.86 10.73
N PRO A 96 10.80 -14.58 11.82
CA PRO A 96 11.03 -15.44 13.00
C PRO A 96 9.92 -15.35 14.08
N HIS A 97 8.96 -14.45 13.94
CA HIS A 97 7.93 -14.17 14.96
C HIS A 97 7.12 -15.42 15.32
N ARG A 98 6.76 -16.24 14.32
CA ARG A 98 6.00 -17.48 14.52
C ARG A 98 6.63 -18.41 15.56
N SER A 99 7.94 -18.61 15.50
CA SER A 99 8.64 -19.47 16.47
C SER A 99 8.67 -18.89 17.88
N GLN A 100 8.61 -17.58 18.00
CA GLN A 100 8.65 -16.82 19.25
C GLN A 100 7.25 -16.46 19.79
N PHE A 101 6.19 -16.74 19.04
CA PHE A 101 4.86 -16.22 19.33
C PHE A 101 4.33 -16.61 20.72
N ARG A 102 4.54 -17.86 21.13
CA ARG A 102 4.09 -18.34 22.44
C ARG A 102 4.87 -17.69 23.59
N THR A 103 6.19 -17.58 23.45
CA THR A 103 7.08 -17.06 24.50
C THR A 103 6.99 -15.54 24.62
N LYS A 104 6.80 -14.80 23.50
CA LYS A 104 6.73 -13.34 23.45
C LYS A 104 5.30 -12.79 23.32
N LYS A 105 4.28 -13.57 23.62
CA LYS A 105 2.88 -13.15 23.42
C LYS A 105 2.54 -11.83 24.13
N LYS A 106 3.05 -11.61 25.34
CA LYS A 106 2.82 -10.35 26.08
C LYS A 106 3.48 -9.16 25.41
N GLU A 107 4.70 -9.32 24.90
CA GLU A 107 5.44 -8.28 24.16
C GLU A 107 4.71 -7.92 22.84
N PHE A 108 4.30 -8.92 22.07
CA PHE A 108 3.56 -8.73 20.83
C PHE A 108 2.20 -8.06 21.05
N ARG A 109 1.50 -8.40 22.14
CA ARG A 109 0.24 -7.74 22.52
C ARG A 109 0.48 -6.27 22.86
N ALA A 110 1.48 -5.96 23.67
CA ALA A 110 1.82 -4.58 24.02
C ALA A 110 2.17 -3.74 22.78
N ARG A 111 2.91 -4.34 21.83
CA ARG A 111 3.23 -3.70 20.55
C ARG A 111 1.97 -3.46 19.69
N ALA A 112 1.05 -4.41 19.65
CA ALA A 112 -0.22 -4.25 18.93
C ALA A 112 -1.07 -3.13 19.58
N GLU A 113 -1.12 -3.05 20.89
CA GLU A 113 -1.81 -1.98 21.63
C GLU A 113 -1.19 -0.61 21.35
N ALA A 114 0.16 -0.51 21.30
CA ALA A 114 0.87 0.72 20.95
C ALA A 114 0.58 1.17 19.51
N LEU A 115 0.47 0.24 18.56
CA LEU A 115 0.06 0.56 17.19
C LEU A 115 -1.39 1.07 17.14
N LEU A 116 -2.32 0.43 17.86
CA LEU A 116 -3.71 0.89 17.95
C LEU A 116 -3.77 2.31 18.55
N GLU A 117 -2.99 2.60 19.57
CA GLU A 117 -2.93 3.94 20.16
C GLU A 117 -2.41 4.98 19.14
N THR A 118 -1.38 4.63 18.37
CA THR A 118 -0.81 5.52 17.33
C THR A 118 -1.85 5.91 16.24
N VAL A 119 -2.81 5.03 15.95
CA VAL A 119 -3.87 5.29 14.96
C VAL A 119 -5.19 5.77 15.59
N GLY A 120 -5.17 6.16 16.87
CA GLY A 120 -6.35 6.70 17.58
C GLY A 120 -7.39 5.64 17.98
N LEU A 121 -6.98 4.38 18.11
CA LEU A 121 -7.85 3.23 18.48
C LEU A 121 -7.48 2.63 19.84
N LYS A 122 -6.97 3.46 20.78
CA LYS A 122 -6.70 3.02 22.15
C LYS A 122 -7.95 2.42 22.80
N GLY A 123 -7.82 1.24 23.39
CA GLY A 123 -8.93 0.55 24.07
C GLY A 123 -9.86 -0.27 23.18
N PHE A 124 -9.67 -0.25 21.85
CA PHE A 124 -10.48 -1.03 20.91
C PHE A 124 -9.97 -2.46 20.68
N GLY A 125 -8.87 -2.86 21.31
CA GLY A 125 -8.24 -4.16 21.08
C GLY A 125 -9.14 -5.37 21.34
N ASP A 126 -10.04 -5.28 22.33
CA ASP A 126 -10.96 -6.36 22.70
C ASP A 126 -12.31 -6.33 21.94
N ARG A 127 -12.53 -5.36 21.05
CA ARG A 127 -13.69 -5.27 20.17
C ARG A 127 -13.58 -6.24 19.00
N TYR A 128 -14.72 -6.54 18.39
CA TYR A 128 -14.80 -7.28 17.14
C TYR A 128 -14.90 -6.34 15.94
N PRO A 129 -14.53 -6.78 14.72
CA PRO A 129 -14.56 -5.93 13.52
C PRO A 129 -15.92 -5.27 13.24
N TRP A 130 -17.02 -5.95 13.49
CA TRP A 130 -18.37 -5.41 13.28
C TRP A 130 -18.78 -4.29 14.25
N GLU A 131 -18.05 -4.09 15.35
CA GLU A 131 -18.24 -3.00 16.28
C GLU A 131 -17.50 -1.72 15.85
N LEU A 132 -16.73 -1.76 14.75
CA LEU A 132 -15.91 -0.67 14.23
C LEU A 132 -16.53 -0.08 12.96
N SER A 133 -16.39 1.25 12.79
CA SER A 133 -16.66 1.90 11.50
C SER A 133 -15.69 1.42 10.42
N GLY A 134 -16.01 1.64 9.13
CA GLY A 134 -15.15 1.28 8.01
C GLY A 134 -13.76 1.91 8.10
N GLY A 135 -13.67 3.19 8.48
CA GLY A 135 -12.39 3.87 8.70
C GLY A 135 -11.58 3.28 9.86
N MET A 136 -12.24 2.92 10.97
CA MET A 136 -11.58 2.22 12.08
C MET A 136 -11.05 0.85 11.66
N GLN A 137 -11.84 0.07 10.90
CA GLN A 137 -11.40 -1.21 10.35
C GLN A 137 -10.19 -1.05 9.43
N GLN A 138 -10.15 0.02 8.63
CA GLN A 138 -9.02 0.29 7.75
C GLN A 138 -7.75 0.66 8.53
N ARG A 139 -7.88 1.44 9.63
CA ARG A 139 -6.76 1.70 10.56
C ARG A 139 -6.22 0.41 11.18
N VAL A 140 -7.10 -0.51 11.59
CA VAL A 140 -6.71 -1.85 12.08
C VAL A 140 -5.99 -2.65 11.01
N SER A 141 -6.46 -2.62 9.75
CA SER A 141 -5.81 -3.29 8.61
C SER A 141 -4.40 -2.76 8.34
N LEU A 142 -4.21 -1.44 8.41
CA LEU A 142 -2.88 -0.82 8.32
C LEU A 142 -1.97 -1.29 9.46
N CYS A 143 -2.44 -1.26 10.70
CA CYS A 143 -1.67 -1.76 11.86
C CYS A 143 -1.30 -3.23 11.68
N ARG A 144 -2.23 -4.07 11.20
CA ARG A 144 -1.98 -5.49 10.92
C ARG A 144 -0.87 -5.67 9.87
N SER A 145 -0.84 -4.83 8.84
CA SER A 145 0.19 -4.91 7.81
C SER A 145 1.57 -4.45 8.29
N LEU A 146 1.64 -3.73 9.41
CA LEU A 146 2.88 -3.17 9.99
C LEU A 146 3.40 -3.94 11.22
N ILE A 147 2.58 -4.78 11.87
CA ILE A 147 2.90 -5.40 13.15
C ILE A 147 4.17 -6.26 13.13
N HIS A 148 4.49 -6.88 12.00
CA HIS A 148 5.68 -7.71 11.80
C HIS A 148 6.91 -6.94 11.32
N GLU A 149 6.86 -5.57 11.36
CA GLU A 149 7.93 -4.66 10.95
C GLU A 149 8.41 -4.91 9.52
N PRO A 150 7.52 -4.82 8.52
CA PRO A 150 7.91 -5.06 7.14
C PRO A 150 8.88 -3.98 6.64
N GLU A 151 9.82 -4.35 5.81
CA GLU A 151 10.69 -3.40 5.11
C GLU A 151 9.99 -2.75 3.91
N LEU A 152 8.97 -3.43 3.37
CA LEU A 152 8.15 -2.98 2.25
C LEU A 152 6.67 -3.06 2.61
N LEU A 153 5.94 -1.96 2.48
CA LEU A 153 4.49 -1.90 2.60
C LEU A 153 3.85 -1.72 1.22
N MET A 154 3.00 -2.65 0.84
CA MET A 154 2.22 -2.62 -0.39
C MET A 154 0.78 -2.24 -0.07
N LEU A 155 0.27 -1.18 -0.69
CA LEU A 155 -1.06 -0.64 -0.46
C LEU A 155 -1.86 -0.67 -1.78
N ASP A 156 -2.94 -1.47 -1.83
CA ASP A 156 -3.81 -1.59 -3.00
C ASP A 156 -5.12 -0.86 -2.77
N GLU A 157 -5.18 0.39 -3.24
CA GLU A 157 -6.34 1.29 -3.12
C GLU A 157 -6.91 1.37 -1.68
N PRO A 158 -6.07 1.56 -0.64
CA PRO A 158 -6.43 1.30 0.75
C PRO A 158 -7.51 2.24 1.30
N PHE A 159 -7.80 3.33 0.60
CA PHE A 159 -8.75 4.35 1.06
C PHE A 159 -9.96 4.53 0.13
N ALA A 160 -10.06 3.74 -0.96
CA ALA A 160 -11.07 3.93 -1.99
C ALA A 160 -12.52 3.73 -1.50
N ALA A 161 -12.72 2.94 -0.44
CA ALA A 161 -14.05 2.66 0.12
C ALA A 161 -14.49 3.65 1.21
N LEU A 162 -13.72 4.75 1.44
CA LEU A 162 -13.96 5.70 2.52
C LEU A 162 -14.51 7.03 2.00
N ASP A 163 -15.26 7.71 2.86
CA ASP A 163 -15.67 9.10 2.62
C ASP A 163 -14.45 10.05 2.63
N ALA A 164 -14.62 11.26 2.12
CA ALA A 164 -13.53 12.21 1.91
C ALA A 164 -12.80 12.59 3.20
N PHE A 165 -13.54 12.86 4.29
CA PHE A 165 -12.93 13.26 5.57
C PHE A 165 -12.14 12.13 6.21
N THR A 166 -12.73 10.95 6.32
CA THR A 166 -12.06 9.76 6.85
C THR A 166 -10.82 9.39 6.03
N ARG A 167 -10.87 9.60 4.70
CA ARG A 167 -9.73 9.37 3.80
C ARG A 167 -8.57 10.31 4.11
N GLU A 168 -8.83 11.61 4.22
CA GLU A 168 -7.81 12.62 4.54
C GLU A 168 -7.19 12.40 5.93
N GLU A 169 -7.99 12.03 6.93
CA GLU A 169 -7.48 11.61 8.24
C GLU A 169 -6.52 10.42 8.11
N LEU A 170 -6.87 9.41 7.31
CA LEU A 170 -6.03 8.23 7.13
C LEU A 170 -4.76 8.50 6.34
N TRP A 171 -4.76 9.47 5.42
CA TRP A 171 -3.52 9.95 4.79
C TRP A 171 -2.56 10.50 5.84
N CYS A 172 -3.06 11.31 6.78
CA CYS A 172 -2.24 11.83 7.89
C CYS A 172 -1.72 10.71 8.78
N VAL A 173 -2.56 9.75 9.14
CA VAL A 173 -2.15 8.57 9.93
C VAL A 173 -1.05 7.78 9.21
N LEU A 174 -1.20 7.50 7.92
CA LEU A 174 -0.20 6.76 7.16
C LEU A 174 1.10 7.56 7.00
N ARG A 175 1.01 8.88 6.73
CA ARG A 175 2.16 9.79 6.69
C ARG A 175 2.96 9.72 7.99
N ASP A 176 2.28 9.83 9.14
CA ASP A 176 2.93 9.87 10.47
C ASP A 176 3.55 8.52 10.81
N LEU A 177 2.87 7.42 10.51
CA LEU A 177 3.42 6.07 10.64
C LEU A 177 4.68 5.88 9.78
N TRP A 178 4.62 6.30 8.51
CA TRP A 178 5.76 6.20 7.60
C TRP A 178 6.95 7.06 8.06
N GLN A 179 6.70 8.28 8.54
CA GLN A 179 7.76 9.13 9.08
C GLN A 179 8.43 8.54 10.32
N LYS A 180 7.63 7.91 11.18
CA LYS A 180 8.12 7.29 12.43
C LYS A 180 8.90 6.00 12.17
N LEU A 181 8.42 5.16 11.26
CA LEU A 181 8.92 3.79 11.08
C LEU A 181 9.85 3.63 9.87
N ARG A 182 9.81 4.55 8.89
CA ARG A 182 10.70 4.62 7.71
C ARG A 182 10.75 3.36 6.85
N PHE A 183 9.65 2.64 6.73
CA PHE A 183 9.50 1.54 5.76
C PHE A 183 9.36 2.06 4.33
N THR A 184 9.71 1.24 3.35
CA THR A 184 9.46 1.54 1.92
C THR A 184 7.98 1.32 1.61
N VAL A 185 7.36 2.20 0.81
CA VAL A 185 5.93 2.08 0.43
C VAL A 185 5.78 2.05 -1.08
N ILE A 186 4.94 1.14 -1.57
CA ILE A 186 4.37 1.20 -2.91
C ILE A 186 2.85 1.27 -2.76
N LEU A 187 2.31 2.45 -3.03
CA LEU A 187 0.88 2.74 -3.01
C LEU A 187 0.33 2.63 -4.43
N VAL A 188 -0.64 1.75 -4.62
CA VAL A 188 -1.45 1.71 -5.84
C VAL A 188 -2.75 2.44 -5.58
N THR A 189 -3.03 3.47 -6.38
CA THR A 189 -4.26 4.25 -6.24
C THR A 189 -4.73 4.82 -7.58
N HIS A 190 -6.00 5.15 -7.66
CA HIS A 190 -6.59 5.96 -8.73
C HIS A 190 -6.84 7.41 -8.28
N ASP A 191 -6.66 7.71 -6.99
CA ASP A 191 -6.78 9.05 -6.44
C ASP A 191 -5.46 9.81 -6.56
N LEU A 192 -5.44 10.82 -7.43
CA LEU A 192 -4.23 11.62 -7.70
C LEU A 192 -3.87 12.55 -6.54
N ARG A 193 -4.86 13.01 -5.76
CA ARG A 193 -4.60 13.85 -4.57
C ARG A 193 -3.88 13.04 -3.51
N GLU A 194 -4.32 11.79 -3.29
CA GLU A 194 -3.67 10.83 -2.41
C GLU A 194 -2.21 10.60 -2.81
N ALA A 195 -1.98 10.32 -4.10
CA ALA A 195 -0.64 10.09 -4.62
C ALA A 195 0.27 11.32 -4.41
N VAL A 196 -0.20 12.54 -4.73
CA VAL A 196 0.56 13.78 -4.56
C VAL A 196 0.79 14.10 -3.08
N PHE A 197 -0.17 13.83 -2.21
CA PHE A 197 -0.03 14.07 -0.77
C PHE A 197 0.99 13.14 -0.12
N LEU A 198 1.03 11.86 -0.51
CA LEU A 198 1.81 10.84 0.19
C LEU A 198 3.16 10.54 -0.46
N ALA A 199 3.27 10.52 -1.79
CA ALA A 199 4.43 9.97 -2.47
C ALA A 199 5.60 10.95 -2.63
N ASP A 200 6.82 10.41 -2.70
CA ASP A 200 8.02 11.11 -3.15
C ASP A 200 8.10 11.06 -4.69
N ASN A 201 7.74 9.90 -5.27
CA ASN A 201 7.66 9.73 -6.72
C ASN A 201 6.34 9.08 -7.12
N ILE A 202 5.73 9.57 -8.22
CA ILE A 202 4.50 9.04 -8.78
C ILE A 202 4.81 8.42 -10.15
N TYR A 203 4.54 7.12 -10.28
CA TYR A 203 4.69 6.35 -11.51
C TYR A 203 3.35 6.27 -12.23
N VAL A 204 3.27 6.85 -13.41
CA VAL A 204 2.04 6.85 -14.23
C VAL A 204 2.08 5.64 -15.17
N MET A 205 1.05 4.80 -15.11
CA MET A 205 0.88 3.64 -15.98
C MET A 205 -0.06 3.95 -17.15
N SER A 206 0.28 3.42 -18.34
CA SER A 206 -0.60 3.41 -19.51
C SER A 206 -1.80 2.47 -19.33
N ALA A 207 -2.77 2.57 -20.24
CA ALA A 207 -3.76 1.52 -20.42
C ALA A 207 -3.09 0.18 -20.81
N ARG A 208 -3.89 -0.91 -20.88
CA ARG A 208 -3.36 -2.26 -21.16
C ARG A 208 -2.79 -2.37 -22.58
N PRO A 209 -1.57 -2.95 -22.76
CA PRO A 209 -0.69 -3.46 -21.71
C PRO A 209 -0.06 -2.33 -20.91
N GLY A 210 -0.07 -2.48 -19.55
CA GLY A 210 0.49 -1.47 -18.65
C GLY A 210 1.98 -1.27 -18.86
N ARG A 211 2.39 -0.02 -19.02
CA ARG A 211 3.79 0.45 -19.10
C ARG A 211 3.95 1.65 -18.21
N ILE A 212 5.13 1.90 -17.66
CA ILE A 212 5.43 3.17 -17.00
C ILE A 212 5.69 4.21 -18.10
N VAL A 213 4.84 5.24 -18.16
CA VAL A 213 4.91 6.28 -19.21
C VAL A 213 5.44 7.61 -18.68
N GLN A 214 5.47 7.79 -17.37
CA GLN A 214 6.01 8.97 -16.71
C GLN A 214 6.37 8.64 -15.27
N VAL A 215 7.44 9.26 -14.76
CA VAL A 215 7.75 9.34 -13.33
C VAL A 215 7.73 10.82 -12.95
N LYS A 216 6.88 11.17 -11.97
CA LYS A 216 6.74 12.55 -11.49
C LYS A 216 7.26 12.62 -10.05
N PRO A 217 8.37 13.32 -9.81
CA PRO A 217 8.80 13.65 -8.44
C PRO A 217 7.85 14.67 -7.80
N VAL A 218 7.71 14.61 -6.48
CA VAL A 218 6.86 15.49 -5.68
C VAL A 218 7.71 16.11 -4.57
N ASP A 219 8.12 17.35 -4.76
CA ASP A 219 9.11 18.04 -3.94
C ASP A 219 8.49 18.94 -2.85
N PHE A 220 7.30 18.59 -2.33
CA PHE A 220 6.75 19.29 -1.18
C PHE A 220 7.50 18.93 0.12
N PRO A 221 7.78 19.91 0.99
CA PRO A 221 8.41 19.67 2.28
C PRO A 221 7.63 18.65 3.12
N ARG A 222 8.36 17.86 3.90
CA ARG A 222 7.76 16.91 4.85
C ARG A 222 7.94 17.38 6.30
N PRO A 223 6.96 17.16 7.19
CA PRO A 223 5.67 16.50 6.97
C PRO A 223 4.71 17.37 6.15
N ARG A 224 4.04 16.78 5.15
CA ARG A 224 2.99 17.50 4.43
C ARG A 224 1.74 17.60 5.32
N SER A 225 1.27 18.82 5.57
CA SER A 225 -0.04 19.04 6.20
C SER A 225 -1.15 18.98 5.15
N LEU A 226 -2.41 18.82 5.59
CA LEU A 226 -3.54 18.86 4.65
C LEU A 226 -3.66 20.21 3.94
N GLU A 227 -3.15 21.29 4.54
CA GLU A 227 -3.12 22.63 3.94
C GLU A 227 -2.44 22.65 2.55
N VAL A 228 -1.39 21.82 2.35
CA VAL A 228 -0.71 21.73 1.06
C VAL A 228 -1.66 21.34 -0.09
N THR A 229 -2.77 20.66 0.21
CA THR A 229 -3.75 20.24 -0.81
C THR A 229 -4.54 21.41 -1.42
N TYR A 230 -4.48 22.58 -0.78
CA TYR A 230 -5.10 23.82 -1.26
C TYR A 230 -4.10 24.69 -2.03
N ASP A 231 -2.83 24.34 -2.05
CA ASP A 231 -1.80 25.08 -2.79
C ASP A 231 -1.98 24.94 -4.31
N LYS A 232 -1.76 26.03 -5.03
CA LYS A 232 -1.80 26.02 -6.49
C LYS A 232 -0.81 24.99 -7.08
N ALA A 233 0.40 24.90 -6.54
CA ALA A 233 1.40 23.95 -7.01
C ALA A 233 0.94 22.49 -6.87
N PHE A 234 0.18 22.17 -5.81
CA PHE A 234 -0.43 20.85 -5.62
C PHE A 234 -1.50 20.60 -6.70
N ALA A 235 -2.39 21.56 -6.92
CA ALA A 235 -3.43 21.47 -7.95
C ALA A 235 -2.83 21.32 -9.36
N ASP A 236 -1.75 22.04 -9.67
CA ASP A 236 -1.06 21.96 -10.95
C ASP A 236 -0.47 20.55 -11.21
N ILE A 237 0.14 19.91 -10.19
CA ILE A 237 0.63 18.52 -10.30
C ILE A 237 -0.51 17.55 -10.53
N VAL A 238 -1.62 17.67 -9.76
CA VAL A 238 -2.80 16.82 -9.95
C VAL A 238 -3.38 16.98 -11.37
N HIS A 239 -3.44 18.20 -11.88
CA HIS A 239 -3.91 18.50 -13.24
C HIS A 239 -2.99 17.86 -14.31
N GLU A 240 -1.67 18.01 -14.17
CA GLU A 240 -0.66 17.40 -15.06
C GLU A 240 -0.83 15.88 -15.13
N LEU A 241 -0.91 15.22 -13.97
CA LEU A 241 -1.10 13.76 -13.88
C LEU A 241 -2.43 13.33 -14.52
N ARG A 242 -3.50 14.09 -14.28
CA ARG A 242 -4.83 13.81 -14.87
C ARG A 242 -4.81 13.91 -16.39
N ALA A 243 -4.18 14.97 -16.93
CA ALA A 243 -4.01 15.15 -18.37
C ALA A 243 -3.20 14.00 -18.99
N LYS A 244 -2.11 13.57 -18.33
CA LYS A 244 -1.29 12.44 -18.78
C LYS A 244 -2.08 11.13 -18.82
N ILE A 245 -2.86 10.85 -17.77
CA ILE A 245 -3.70 9.64 -17.71
C ILE A 245 -4.79 9.68 -18.80
N ALA A 246 -5.37 10.85 -19.08
CA ALA A 246 -6.35 10.99 -20.16
C ALA A 246 -5.74 10.67 -21.54
N GLN A 247 -4.52 11.15 -21.81
CA GLN A 247 -3.81 10.85 -23.06
C GLN A 247 -3.59 9.34 -23.25
N VAL A 248 -3.13 8.62 -22.20
CA VAL A 248 -2.80 7.20 -22.30
C VAL A 248 -4.03 6.27 -22.24
N ARG A 249 -5.23 6.80 -22.01
CA ARG A 249 -6.50 6.06 -22.14
C ARG A 249 -6.96 5.91 -23.57
N ILE A 250 -6.60 6.85 -24.41
CA ILE A 250 -7.08 6.98 -25.82
C ILE A 250 -6.10 6.30 -26.77
N SER A 251 -4.86 6.10 -26.36
CA SER A 251 -3.81 5.37 -27.09
C SER A 251 -3.91 3.87 -26.91
#